data_ad2bf0bb3c41feffd6ec7182dd8d1b47
#
_entry.id   ad2bf0bb3c41feffd6ec7182dd8d1b47
#
_cell.length_a   1.000
_cell.length_b   1.000
_cell.length_c   1.000
_cell.angle_alpha   90.00
_cell.angle_beta   90.00
_cell.angle_gamma   90.00
#
_symmetry.space_group_name_H-M   'P 1'
#
loop_
_entity.id
_entity.type
_entity.pdbx_description
1 polymer ?
#
loop_
_entity_poly.entity_id
_entity_poly.type
_entity_poly.pdbx_seq_one_letter_code
_entity_poly.pdbx_strand_id
1 'polypeptide(L)'
;MATRLNLNAEELPQRPVTLPVFKLPDIDVEAEAEEAAARIAERRVIRAGLDAWRAIGKAESFESWKLIGEALLVGKRRAQRIADEADGWRERNYIYEFGRWMRDHGFSDMPKSVRSMAVELAENLSAIESWRQTLPERQRRRLVHPLSNVRRWKAATMPEGKSHNDFKMEARAAWRRFLHCVAMLPAADQRLMWAMVYETEVVADAA
;
A
#
# COMPACT_ATOMS: atom_id res chain seq x y z
N MET A 1 44.88 -56.99 49.35
CA MET A 1 45.90 -56.07 48.74
C MET A 1 45.21 -55.13 47.79
N ALA A 2 45.06 -53.88 48.13
CA ALA A 2 44.37 -52.89 47.27
C ALA A 2 45.44 -51.98 46.57
N THR A 3 45.53 -52.11 45.28
CA THR A 3 46.45 -51.32 44.46
C THR A 3 45.84 -49.94 44.26
N ARG A 4 46.43 -48.88 44.81
CA ARG A 4 46.09 -47.50 44.56
C ARG A 4 46.64 -47.07 43.21
N LEU A 5 45.76 -46.77 42.26
CA LEU A 5 46.08 -46.08 41.01
C LEU A 5 46.31 -44.58 41.29
N ASN A 6 47.56 -44.17 41.12
CA ASN A 6 47.95 -42.76 41.17
C ASN A 6 47.65 -42.15 39.80
N LEU A 7 46.56 -41.41 39.71
CA LEU A 7 46.24 -40.60 38.49
C LEU A 7 47.02 -39.27 38.62
N ASN A 8 48.13 -39.19 37.91
CA ASN A 8 48.83 -37.94 37.69
C ASN A 8 47.86 -37.03 36.92
N ALA A 9 47.44 -35.94 37.53
CA ALA A 9 46.75 -34.86 36.83
C ALA A 9 47.78 -34.18 35.93
N GLU A 10 47.81 -34.56 34.65
CA GLU A 10 48.53 -33.79 33.63
C GLU A 10 47.85 -32.41 33.53
N GLU A 11 48.58 -31.38 33.90
CA GLU A 11 48.22 -29.98 33.70
C GLU A 11 48.03 -29.74 32.20
N LEU A 12 46.77 -29.69 31.75
CA LEU A 12 46.43 -29.24 30.41
C LEU A 12 46.87 -27.78 30.23
N PRO A 13 47.63 -27.43 29.22
CA PRO A 13 48.06 -26.05 28.99
C PRO A 13 46.80 -25.19 28.73
N GLN A 14 46.52 -24.31 29.68
CA GLN A 14 45.46 -23.31 29.54
C GLN A 14 45.85 -22.31 28.44
N ARG A 15 45.50 -22.58 27.18
CA ARG A 15 45.53 -21.57 26.13
C ARG A 15 44.48 -20.51 26.43
N PRO A 16 44.85 -19.23 26.53
CA PRO A 16 43.83 -18.18 26.67
C PRO A 16 42.90 -18.22 25.44
N VAL A 17 41.65 -18.58 25.66
CA VAL A 17 40.62 -18.53 24.65
C VAL A 17 40.28 -17.05 24.48
N THR A 18 40.90 -16.39 23.49
CA THR A 18 40.49 -15.05 23.09
C THR A 18 39.19 -15.18 22.34
N LEU A 19 38.08 -14.92 23.03
CA LEU A 19 36.78 -14.87 22.41
C LEU A 19 36.77 -13.71 21.35
N PRO A 20 36.32 -13.97 20.14
CA PRO A 20 36.19 -12.89 19.15
C PRO A 20 35.26 -11.82 19.71
N VAL A 21 35.74 -10.59 19.80
CA VAL A 21 34.90 -9.43 20.11
C VAL A 21 33.94 -9.23 18.94
N PHE A 22 32.71 -9.74 19.07
CA PHE A 22 31.65 -9.42 18.16
C PHE A 22 31.29 -7.93 18.33
N LYS A 23 31.72 -7.11 17.39
CA LYS A 23 31.17 -5.76 17.26
C LYS A 23 29.69 -5.96 16.87
N LEU A 24 28.79 -5.67 17.78
CA LEU A 24 27.37 -5.51 17.44
C LEU A 24 27.28 -4.38 16.39
N PRO A 25 26.50 -4.56 15.33
CA PRO A 25 26.24 -3.46 14.40
C PRO A 25 25.65 -2.28 15.19
N ASP A 26 26.07 -1.07 14.84
CA ASP A 26 25.47 0.16 15.42
C ASP A 26 23.99 0.14 15.06
N ILE A 27 23.16 -0.26 16.02
CA ILE A 27 21.70 -0.29 15.86
C ILE A 27 21.23 1.13 16.12
N ASP A 28 20.63 1.75 15.11
CA ASP A 28 19.92 3.02 15.27
C ASP A 28 18.61 2.77 16.02
N VAL A 29 18.67 2.90 17.34
CA VAL A 29 17.57 2.62 18.27
C VAL A 29 16.37 3.52 18.00
N GLU A 30 16.60 4.76 17.53
CA GLU A 30 15.52 5.70 17.19
C GLU A 30 14.78 5.24 15.92
N ALA A 31 15.51 4.85 14.88
CA ALA A 31 14.91 4.33 13.66
C ALA A 31 14.12 3.02 13.90
N GLU A 32 14.65 2.11 14.73
CA GLU A 32 13.94 0.88 15.10
C GLU A 32 12.67 1.17 15.92
N ALA A 33 12.71 2.13 16.83
CA ALA A 33 11.55 2.53 17.62
C ALA A 33 10.46 3.17 16.75
N GLU A 34 10.85 4.00 15.77
CA GLU A 34 9.93 4.62 14.82
C GLU A 34 9.27 3.57 13.92
N GLU A 35 10.04 2.62 13.38
CA GLU A 35 9.52 1.52 12.57
C GLU A 35 8.57 0.61 13.39
N ALA A 36 8.90 0.35 14.66
CA ALA A 36 8.03 -0.42 15.55
C ALA A 36 6.71 0.33 15.82
N ALA A 37 6.75 1.64 16.03
CA ALA A 37 5.57 2.47 16.22
C ALA A 37 4.69 2.49 14.96
N ALA A 38 5.29 2.62 13.78
CA ALA A 38 4.59 2.56 12.50
C ALA A 38 3.90 1.21 12.29
N ARG A 39 4.57 0.10 12.60
CA ARG A 39 3.98 -1.26 12.54
C ARG A 39 2.78 -1.42 13.49
N ILE A 40 2.85 -0.82 14.69
CA ILE A 40 1.74 -0.85 15.66
C ILE A 40 0.55 -0.04 15.12
N ALA A 41 0.80 1.15 14.57
CA ALA A 41 -0.24 1.99 13.97
C ALA A 41 -0.94 1.27 12.80
N GLU A 42 -0.18 0.65 11.90
CA GLU A 42 -0.70 -0.14 10.78
C GLU A 42 -1.60 -1.29 11.26
N ARG A 43 -1.16 -2.05 12.28
CA ARG A 43 -1.98 -3.13 12.87
C ARG A 43 -3.29 -2.62 13.47
N ARG A 44 -3.28 -1.43 14.07
CA ARG A 44 -4.50 -0.80 14.62
C ARG A 44 -5.50 -0.47 13.51
N VAL A 45 -5.02 0.11 12.41
CA VAL A 45 -5.87 0.43 11.24
C VAL A 45 -6.47 -0.84 10.65
N ILE A 46 -5.67 -1.88 10.43
CA ILE A 46 -6.14 -3.17 9.91
C ILE A 46 -7.19 -3.79 10.85
N ARG A 47 -6.94 -3.77 12.14
CA ARG A 47 -7.88 -4.31 13.14
C ARG A 47 -9.20 -3.57 13.13
N ALA A 48 -9.17 -2.23 13.16
CA ALA A 48 -10.37 -1.40 13.12
C ALA A 48 -11.20 -1.65 11.85
N GLY A 49 -10.54 -1.77 10.69
CA GLY A 49 -11.20 -2.09 9.43
C GLY A 49 -11.83 -3.48 9.41
N LEU A 50 -11.15 -4.50 9.97
CA LEU A 50 -11.69 -5.85 10.07
C LEU A 50 -12.91 -5.91 11.00
N ASP A 51 -12.83 -5.24 12.15
CA ASP A 51 -13.94 -5.19 13.10
C ASP A 51 -15.15 -4.45 12.48
N ALA A 52 -14.91 -3.36 11.73
CA ALA A 52 -15.94 -2.66 10.96
C ALA A 52 -16.55 -3.56 9.86
N TRP A 53 -15.74 -4.34 9.13
CA TRP A 53 -16.21 -5.28 8.12
C TRP A 53 -17.12 -6.36 8.72
N ARG A 54 -16.73 -6.94 9.83
CA ARG A 54 -17.54 -7.95 10.55
C ARG A 54 -18.86 -7.40 11.08
N ALA A 55 -18.88 -6.11 11.39
CA ALA A 55 -20.06 -5.43 11.90
C ALA A 55 -20.97 -4.89 10.78
N ILE A 56 -20.53 -4.85 9.51
CA ILE A 56 -21.21 -4.15 8.41
C ILE A 56 -22.67 -4.62 8.20
N GLY A 57 -22.90 -5.92 8.33
CA GLY A 57 -24.25 -6.50 8.21
C GLY A 57 -25.23 -6.11 9.33
N LYS A 58 -24.72 -5.56 10.45
CA LYS A 58 -25.54 -5.15 11.62
C LYS A 58 -25.65 -3.62 11.71
N ALA A 59 -24.62 -2.91 11.37
CA ALA A 59 -24.54 -1.45 11.51
C ALA A 59 -23.68 -0.85 10.38
N GLU A 60 -24.26 -0.77 9.18
CA GLU A 60 -23.62 -0.13 8.04
C GLU A 60 -23.62 1.39 8.22
N SER A 61 -22.44 2.00 8.19
CA SER A 61 -22.25 3.45 8.27
C SER A 61 -21.14 3.93 7.34
N PHE A 62 -21.15 5.21 7.00
CA PHE A 62 -20.06 5.80 6.22
C PHE A 62 -18.72 5.68 6.96
N GLU A 63 -18.72 5.87 8.28
CA GLU A 63 -17.53 5.72 9.12
C GLU A 63 -16.99 4.28 9.11
N SER A 64 -17.87 3.27 9.13
CA SER A 64 -17.45 1.88 8.98
C SER A 64 -16.73 1.65 7.65
N TRP A 65 -17.25 2.22 6.57
CA TRP A 65 -16.62 2.11 5.25
C TRP A 65 -15.30 2.88 5.12
N LYS A 66 -15.12 3.98 5.86
CA LYS A 66 -13.82 4.66 5.96
C LYS A 66 -12.78 3.72 6.57
N LEU A 67 -13.08 3.15 7.74
CA LEU A 67 -12.18 2.22 8.42
C LEU A 67 -11.82 1.01 7.55
N ILE A 68 -12.80 0.44 6.85
CA ILE A 68 -12.60 -0.67 5.92
C ILE A 68 -11.69 -0.22 4.77
N GLY A 69 -11.96 0.91 4.17
CA GLY A 69 -11.19 1.45 3.06
C GLY A 69 -9.73 1.73 3.43
N GLU A 70 -9.50 2.34 4.58
CA GLU A 70 -8.16 2.61 5.13
C GLU A 70 -7.38 1.31 5.36
N ALA A 71 -8.01 0.29 5.95
CA ALA A 71 -7.36 -1.00 6.14
C ALA A 71 -6.99 -1.66 4.80
N LEU A 72 -7.90 -1.65 3.81
CA LEU A 72 -7.64 -2.18 2.47
C LEU A 72 -6.53 -1.40 1.74
N LEU A 73 -6.44 -0.08 1.97
CA LEU A 73 -5.40 0.76 1.38
C LEU A 73 -4.01 0.41 1.92
N VAL A 74 -3.90 0.06 3.20
CA VAL A 74 -2.67 -0.49 3.79
C VAL A 74 -2.23 -1.75 3.02
N GLY A 75 -3.15 -2.70 2.84
CA GLY A 75 -2.90 -3.93 2.09
C GLY A 75 -2.51 -3.68 0.63
N LYS A 76 -3.19 -2.74 -0.03
CA LYS A 76 -2.88 -2.33 -1.40
C LYS A 76 -1.45 -1.78 -1.52
N ARG A 77 -1.06 -0.85 -0.66
CA ARG A 77 0.29 -0.24 -0.66
C ARG A 77 1.37 -1.28 -0.41
N ARG A 78 1.14 -2.20 0.53
CA ARG A 78 2.07 -3.30 0.80
C ARG A 78 2.24 -4.22 -0.41
N ALA A 79 1.15 -4.64 -1.03
CA ALA A 79 1.17 -5.49 -2.22
C ALA A 79 1.84 -4.80 -3.42
N GLN A 80 1.63 -3.49 -3.58
CA GLN A 80 2.31 -2.69 -4.61
C GLN A 80 3.81 -2.66 -4.39
N ARG A 81 4.27 -2.38 -3.17
CA ARG A 81 5.70 -2.37 -2.82
C ARG A 81 6.37 -3.69 -3.15
N ILE A 82 5.78 -4.82 -2.71
CA ILE A 82 6.31 -6.15 -3.00
C ILE A 82 6.35 -6.41 -4.51
N ALA A 83 5.31 -6.00 -5.24
CA ALA A 83 5.25 -6.16 -6.68
C ALA A 83 6.25 -5.29 -7.45
N ASP A 84 6.61 -4.13 -6.89
CA ASP A 84 7.59 -3.20 -7.46
C ASP A 84 9.03 -3.70 -7.25
N GLU A 85 9.28 -4.40 -6.13
CA GLU A 85 10.57 -5.01 -5.81
C GLU A 85 10.82 -6.32 -6.57
N ALA A 86 9.76 -6.96 -7.09
CA ALA A 86 9.86 -8.23 -7.80
C ALA A 86 10.14 -8.01 -9.29
N ASP A 87 11.21 -8.65 -9.82
CA ASP A 87 11.49 -8.69 -11.26
C ASP A 87 10.36 -9.42 -12.01
N GLY A 88 9.79 -8.78 -13.04
CA GLY A 88 8.86 -9.40 -13.97
C GLY A 88 7.43 -8.81 -13.97
N TRP A 89 6.40 -9.66 -13.97
CA TRP A 89 5.00 -9.29 -14.19
C TRP A 89 4.37 -8.54 -13.00
N ARG A 90 4.67 -7.26 -12.87
CA ARG A 90 4.23 -6.36 -11.78
C ARG A 90 2.73 -6.46 -11.49
N GLU A 91 1.87 -6.39 -12.50
CA GLU A 91 0.41 -6.45 -12.30
C GLU A 91 -0.04 -7.82 -11.74
N ARG A 92 0.54 -8.92 -12.21
CA ARG A 92 0.24 -10.27 -11.73
C ARG A 92 0.70 -10.46 -10.30
N ASN A 93 1.90 -10.00 -9.97
CA ASN A 93 2.46 -10.07 -8.62
C ASN A 93 1.61 -9.24 -7.64
N TYR A 94 1.20 -8.03 -8.02
CA TYR A 94 0.30 -7.22 -7.22
C TYR A 94 -1.03 -7.93 -6.91
N ILE A 95 -1.69 -8.51 -7.93
CA ILE A 95 -2.96 -9.23 -7.74
C ILE A 95 -2.80 -10.40 -6.78
N TYR A 96 -1.71 -11.15 -6.92
CA TYR A 96 -1.39 -12.29 -6.06
C TYR A 96 -1.14 -11.84 -4.61
N GLU A 97 -0.26 -10.87 -4.39
CA GLU A 97 0.12 -10.39 -3.06
C GLU A 97 -1.05 -9.68 -2.35
N PHE A 98 -1.85 -8.89 -3.06
CA PHE A 98 -3.04 -8.29 -2.47
C PHE A 98 -4.08 -9.36 -2.10
N GLY A 99 -4.28 -10.36 -2.95
CA GLY A 99 -5.15 -11.50 -2.65
C GLY A 99 -4.67 -12.31 -1.44
N ARG A 100 -3.36 -12.51 -1.29
CA ARG A 100 -2.75 -13.13 -0.12
C ARG A 100 -2.99 -12.31 1.14
N TRP A 101 -2.68 -11.01 1.09
CA TRP A 101 -2.91 -10.09 2.20
C TRP A 101 -4.37 -10.09 2.67
N MET A 102 -5.32 -10.10 1.74
CA MET A 102 -6.77 -10.19 2.02
C MET A 102 -7.13 -11.45 2.83
N ARG A 103 -6.57 -12.60 2.44
CA ARG A 103 -6.79 -13.86 3.17
C ARG A 103 -6.20 -13.82 4.57
N ASP A 104 -4.95 -13.36 4.68
CA ASP A 104 -4.21 -13.33 5.94
C ASP A 104 -4.86 -12.40 6.99
N HIS A 105 -5.61 -11.37 6.52
CA HIS A 105 -6.26 -10.38 7.38
C HIS A 105 -7.78 -10.52 7.46
N GLY A 106 -8.36 -11.59 6.90
CA GLY A 106 -9.79 -11.92 7.07
C GLY A 106 -10.76 -11.09 6.23
N PHE A 107 -10.31 -10.54 5.09
CA PHE A 107 -11.15 -9.81 4.12
C PHE A 107 -11.48 -10.63 2.87
N SER A 108 -11.20 -11.93 2.86
CA SER A 108 -11.33 -12.80 1.68
C SER A 108 -12.76 -12.96 1.17
N ASP A 109 -13.74 -12.81 2.04
CA ASP A 109 -15.17 -12.92 1.75
C ASP A 109 -15.75 -11.64 1.12
N MET A 110 -14.97 -10.55 1.06
CA MET A 110 -15.42 -9.28 0.49
C MET A 110 -15.50 -9.35 -1.04
N PRO A 111 -16.66 -9.04 -1.66
CA PRO A 111 -16.81 -9.00 -3.11
C PRO A 111 -15.83 -8.03 -3.78
N LYS A 112 -15.27 -8.42 -4.93
CA LYS A 112 -14.27 -7.61 -5.65
C LYS A 112 -14.74 -6.19 -5.96
N SER A 113 -16.00 -6.01 -6.35
CA SER A 113 -16.59 -4.71 -6.65
C SER A 113 -16.66 -3.81 -5.42
N VAL A 114 -17.07 -4.36 -4.27
CA VAL A 114 -17.17 -3.64 -2.99
C VAL A 114 -15.79 -3.23 -2.51
N ARG A 115 -14.83 -4.16 -2.56
CA ARG A 115 -13.43 -3.92 -2.21
C ARG A 115 -12.82 -2.78 -3.04
N SER A 116 -13.01 -2.83 -4.37
CA SER A 116 -12.51 -1.79 -5.27
C SER A 116 -13.07 -0.41 -4.91
N MET A 117 -14.37 -0.32 -4.60
CA MET A 117 -15.02 0.93 -4.22
C MET A 117 -14.62 1.41 -2.83
N ALA A 118 -14.38 0.51 -1.89
CA ALA A 118 -13.89 0.88 -0.56
C ALA A 118 -12.46 1.43 -0.60
N VAL A 119 -11.60 0.82 -1.41
CA VAL A 119 -10.23 1.34 -1.66
C VAL A 119 -10.30 2.72 -2.33
N GLU A 120 -11.12 2.88 -3.36
CA GLU A 120 -11.28 4.15 -4.07
C GLU A 120 -11.86 5.25 -3.17
N LEU A 121 -12.77 4.89 -2.26
CA LEU A 121 -13.28 5.79 -1.22
C LEU A 121 -12.13 6.31 -0.35
N ALA A 122 -11.26 5.42 0.13
CA ALA A 122 -10.14 5.78 0.99
C ALA A 122 -9.07 6.60 0.28
N GLU A 123 -8.80 6.30 -0.99
CA GLU A 123 -7.87 7.07 -1.82
C GLU A 123 -8.32 8.52 -2.07
N ASN A 124 -9.62 8.76 -2.06
CA ASN A 124 -10.20 10.07 -2.34
C ASN A 124 -10.99 10.63 -1.13
N LEU A 125 -10.68 10.15 0.08
CA LEU A 125 -11.49 10.39 1.26
C LEU A 125 -11.72 11.87 1.54
N SER A 126 -10.67 12.69 1.53
CA SER A 126 -10.75 14.12 1.80
C SER A 126 -11.66 14.85 0.80
N ALA A 127 -11.52 14.53 -0.50
CA ALA A 127 -12.35 15.12 -1.55
C ALA A 127 -13.82 14.69 -1.44
N ILE A 128 -14.05 13.41 -1.13
CA ILE A 128 -15.40 12.87 -0.93
C ILE A 128 -16.05 13.47 0.32
N GLU A 129 -15.32 13.63 1.42
CA GLU A 129 -15.83 14.26 2.64
C GLU A 129 -16.17 15.74 2.40
N SER A 130 -15.31 16.48 1.73
CA SER A 130 -15.57 17.86 1.36
C SER A 130 -16.82 18.01 0.49
N TRP A 131 -16.96 17.16 -0.53
CA TRP A 131 -18.18 17.10 -1.33
C TRP A 131 -19.41 16.72 -0.51
N ARG A 132 -19.31 15.73 0.38
CA ARG A 132 -20.43 15.33 1.26
C ARG A 132 -20.90 16.47 2.15
N GLN A 133 -19.99 17.35 2.60
CA GLN A 133 -20.36 18.51 3.41
C GLN A 133 -21.23 19.51 2.64
N THR A 134 -21.15 19.57 1.31
CA THR A 134 -22.03 20.41 0.48
C THR A 134 -23.44 19.87 0.36
N LEU A 135 -23.68 18.59 0.71
CA LEU A 135 -24.97 17.95 0.59
C LEU A 135 -25.86 18.23 1.82
N PRO A 136 -27.19 18.34 1.62
CA PRO A 136 -28.15 18.36 2.71
C PRO A 136 -27.99 17.14 3.64
N GLU A 137 -28.20 17.32 4.93
CA GLU A 137 -28.01 16.26 5.94
C GLU A 137 -28.81 14.99 5.63
N ARG A 138 -30.05 15.15 5.16
CA ARG A 138 -30.90 14.02 4.76
C ARG A 138 -30.28 13.18 3.63
N GLN A 139 -29.56 13.81 2.70
CA GLN A 139 -28.86 13.11 1.63
C GLN A 139 -27.60 12.43 2.16
N ARG A 140 -26.82 13.11 3.00
CA ARG A 140 -25.61 12.54 3.62
C ARG A 140 -25.92 11.27 4.40
N ARG A 141 -26.99 11.24 5.18
CA ARG A 141 -27.42 10.08 5.97
C ARG A 141 -27.78 8.86 5.09
N ARG A 142 -28.23 9.08 3.85
CA ARG A 142 -28.57 8.00 2.90
C ARG A 142 -27.36 7.49 2.13
N LEU A 143 -26.29 8.27 2.04
CA LEU A 143 -25.08 7.93 1.33
C LEU A 143 -24.12 7.20 2.28
N VAL A 144 -24.42 5.95 2.55
CA VAL A 144 -23.61 5.10 3.44
C VAL A 144 -22.60 4.29 2.64
N HIS A 145 -23.08 3.54 1.66
CA HIS A 145 -22.28 2.58 0.90
C HIS A 145 -21.20 3.25 0.01
N PRO A 146 -19.97 2.70 -0.08
CA PRO A 146 -18.85 3.30 -0.82
C PRO A 146 -19.16 3.51 -2.31
N LEU A 147 -19.83 2.54 -2.95
CA LEU A 147 -20.23 2.66 -4.35
C LEU A 147 -21.10 3.90 -4.61
N SER A 148 -22.06 4.19 -3.72
CA SER A 148 -22.95 5.35 -3.85
C SER A 148 -22.21 6.66 -3.67
N ASN A 149 -21.27 6.70 -2.70
CA ASN A 149 -20.45 7.87 -2.44
C ASN A 149 -19.51 8.17 -3.62
N VAL A 150 -18.72 7.18 -4.04
CA VAL A 150 -17.74 7.34 -5.13
C VAL A 150 -18.43 7.73 -6.45
N ARG A 151 -19.51 7.04 -6.84
CA ARG A 151 -20.22 7.34 -8.09
C ARG A 151 -20.82 8.74 -8.11
N ARG A 152 -21.47 9.15 -7.02
CA ARG A 152 -22.12 10.47 -6.98
C ARG A 152 -21.09 11.60 -6.85
N TRP A 153 -20.02 11.39 -6.09
CA TRP A 153 -18.91 12.32 -6.05
C TRP A 153 -18.30 12.51 -7.42
N LYS A 154 -17.97 11.43 -8.13
CA LYS A 154 -17.45 11.51 -9.51
C LYS A 154 -18.41 12.25 -10.44
N ALA A 155 -19.70 11.93 -10.40
CA ALA A 155 -20.69 12.61 -11.23
C ALA A 155 -20.80 14.10 -10.91
N ALA A 156 -20.58 14.51 -9.66
CA ALA A 156 -20.65 15.90 -9.25
C ALA A 156 -19.38 16.71 -9.55
N THR A 157 -18.22 16.05 -9.60
CA THR A 157 -16.92 16.72 -9.75
C THR A 157 -16.31 16.61 -11.14
N MET A 158 -16.80 15.68 -11.95
CA MET A 158 -16.33 15.54 -13.33
C MET A 158 -17.11 16.44 -14.28
N PRO A 159 -16.44 17.02 -15.30
CA PRO A 159 -17.12 17.79 -16.33
C PRO A 159 -18.23 16.98 -17.00
N GLU A 160 -19.36 17.62 -17.25
CA GLU A 160 -20.47 17.02 -17.99
C GLU A 160 -19.98 16.45 -19.35
N GLY A 161 -20.31 15.20 -19.62
CA GLY A 161 -20.10 14.56 -20.92
C GLY A 161 -18.99 13.52 -21.01
N LYS A 162 -18.10 13.37 -20.01
CA LYS A 162 -17.07 12.32 -20.07
C LYS A 162 -17.02 11.48 -18.79
N SER A 163 -17.08 10.17 -18.94
CA SER A 163 -16.87 9.26 -17.81
C SER A 163 -15.38 9.20 -17.44
N HIS A 164 -15.06 8.79 -16.20
CA HIS A 164 -13.67 8.55 -15.79
C HIS A 164 -12.94 7.58 -16.74
N ASN A 165 -13.66 6.57 -17.25
CA ASN A 165 -13.11 5.63 -18.22
C ASN A 165 -12.80 6.32 -19.55
N ASP A 166 -13.61 7.30 -19.96
CA ASP A 166 -13.38 8.05 -21.21
C ASP A 166 -12.11 8.89 -21.08
N PHE A 167 -11.90 9.59 -19.95
CA PHE A 167 -10.65 10.31 -19.70
C PHE A 167 -9.44 9.38 -19.66
N LYS A 168 -9.56 8.24 -19.00
CA LYS A 168 -8.49 7.23 -18.92
C LYS A 168 -8.18 6.64 -20.30
N MET A 169 -9.19 6.39 -21.10
CA MET A 169 -9.03 5.89 -22.48
C MET A 169 -8.41 6.97 -23.38
N GLU A 170 -8.85 8.22 -23.26
CA GLU A 170 -8.25 9.34 -23.99
C GLU A 170 -6.79 9.58 -23.59
N ALA A 171 -6.48 9.57 -22.31
CA ALA A 171 -5.11 9.71 -21.81
C ALA A 171 -4.20 8.56 -22.34
N ARG A 172 -4.69 7.32 -22.32
CA ARG A 172 -3.97 6.17 -22.90
C ARG A 172 -3.80 6.29 -24.41
N ALA A 173 -4.80 6.80 -25.11
CA ALA A 173 -4.71 7.03 -26.55
C ALA A 173 -3.74 8.17 -26.90
N ALA A 174 -3.74 9.24 -26.10
CA ALA A 174 -2.79 10.36 -26.23
C ALA A 174 -1.35 9.89 -25.95
N TRP A 175 -1.16 9.09 -24.89
CA TRP A 175 0.14 8.50 -24.55
C TRP A 175 0.67 7.60 -25.67
N ARG A 176 -0.15 6.71 -26.23
CA ARG A 176 0.24 5.87 -27.37
C ARG A 176 0.63 6.69 -28.61
N ARG A 177 -0.11 7.77 -28.91
CA ARG A 177 0.24 8.69 -30.01
C ARG A 177 1.57 9.38 -29.74
N PHE A 178 1.80 9.85 -28.52
CA PHE A 178 3.06 10.45 -28.11
C PHE A 178 4.22 9.47 -28.30
N LEU A 179 4.11 8.24 -27.78
CA LEU A 179 5.13 7.19 -27.96
C LEU A 179 5.43 6.91 -29.42
N HIS A 180 4.40 6.85 -30.26
CA HIS A 180 4.55 6.65 -31.70
C HIS A 180 5.30 7.83 -32.35
N CYS A 181 4.92 9.06 -32.03
CA CYS A 181 5.61 10.24 -32.54
C CYS A 181 7.07 10.29 -32.10
N VAL A 182 7.37 10.01 -30.83
CA VAL A 182 8.75 9.98 -30.31
C VAL A 182 9.57 8.91 -31.03
N ALA A 183 9.00 7.73 -31.29
CA ALA A 183 9.69 6.66 -32.00
C ALA A 183 10.09 6.99 -33.44
N MET A 184 9.40 7.97 -34.05
CA MET A 184 9.68 8.45 -35.42
C MET A 184 10.73 9.56 -35.47
N LEU A 185 11.18 10.09 -34.31
CA LEU A 185 12.20 11.13 -34.23
C LEU A 185 13.62 10.55 -34.34
N PRO A 186 14.61 11.37 -34.75
CA PRO A 186 16.02 11.01 -34.62
C PRO A 186 16.41 10.70 -33.17
N ALA A 187 17.40 9.84 -32.96
CA ALA A 187 17.78 9.37 -31.61
C ALA A 187 18.18 10.50 -30.64
N ALA A 188 18.71 11.62 -31.16
CA ALA A 188 19.02 12.80 -30.34
C ALA A 188 17.76 13.45 -29.79
N ASP A 189 16.76 13.63 -30.63
CA ASP A 189 15.48 14.26 -30.28
C ASP A 189 14.63 13.36 -29.37
N GLN A 190 14.70 12.04 -29.56
CA GLN A 190 14.07 11.09 -28.65
C GLN A 190 14.58 11.28 -27.21
N ARG A 191 15.90 11.40 -27.02
CA ARG A 191 16.51 11.62 -25.70
C ARG A 191 16.03 12.93 -25.08
N LEU A 192 15.93 13.98 -25.87
CA LEU A 192 15.43 15.29 -25.41
C LEU A 192 13.97 15.18 -24.95
N MET A 193 13.13 14.54 -25.74
CA MET A 193 11.69 14.35 -25.39
C MET A 193 11.52 13.54 -24.12
N TRP A 194 12.32 12.50 -23.91
CA TRP A 194 12.27 11.73 -22.66
C TRP A 194 12.75 12.54 -21.45
N ALA A 195 13.81 13.34 -21.60
CA ALA A 195 14.26 14.23 -20.53
C ALA A 195 13.16 15.20 -20.07
N MET A 196 12.43 15.81 -21.01
CA MET A 196 11.31 16.70 -20.70
C MET A 196 10.17 16.00 -19.95
N VAL A 197 9.86 14.75 -20.27
CA VAL A 197 8.82 13.97 -19.58
C VAL A 197 9.25 13.66 -18.14
N TYR A 198 10.50 13.28 -17.91
CA TYR A 198 11.02 12.99 -16.56
C TYR A 198 11.13 14.26 -15.69
N GLU A 199 11.50 15.41 -16.27
CA GLU A 199 11.54 16.68 -15.53
C GLU A 199 10.14 17.12 -15.05
N THR A 200 9.07 16.86 -15.83
CA THR A 200 7.70 17.20 -15.44
C THR A 200 7.17 16.28 -14.33
N GLU A 201 7.59 15.02 -14.25
CA GLU A 201 7.22 14.11 -13.15
C GLU A 201 7.83 14.57 -11.81
N VAL A 202 9.07 15.02 -11.80
CA VAL A 202 9.75 15.49 -10.58
C VAL A 202 9.08 16.75 -10.00
N VAL A 203 8.53 17.62 -10.84
CA VAL A 203 7.83 18.84 -10.38
C VAL A 203 6.42 18.52 -9.86
N ALA A 204 5.76 17.49 -10.39
CA ALA A 204 4.42 17.10 -9.94
C ALA A 204 4.43 16.40 -8.56
N ASP A 205 5.52 15.72 -8.21
CA ASP A 205 5.67 15.08 -6.88
C ASP A 205 6.12 16.08 -5.79
N ALA A 206 6.51 17.30 -6.17
CA ALA A 206 6.98 18.34 -5.26
C ALA A 206 5.93 19.44 -4.93
N ALA A 207 4.74 19.37 -5.52
CA ALA A 207 3.61 20.30 -5.34
C ALA A 207 2.45 19.65 -4.59
#